data_8b7ee9e049ab0ffb371e3df9fe453a20
#
_entry.id   8b7ee9e049ab0ffb371e3df9fe453a20
#
_cell.length_a   1.000
_cell.length_b   1.000
_cell.length_c   1.000
_cell.angle_alpha   90.00
_cell.angle_beta   90.00
_cell.angle_gamma   90.00
#
_symmetry.space_group_name_H-M   'P 1'
#
loop_
_entity.id
_entity.type
_entity.pdbx_description
1 polymer ?
#
loop_
_entity_poly.entity_id
_entity_poly.type
_entity_poly.pdbx_seq_one_letter_code
_entity_poly.pdbx_strand_id
1 'polypeptide(L)'
;MKINIDGLLVYFPYEYIYPEQYHYMIELKRTIDAKGHGVLEMPSGTGKTVSLLSLIVAYMKARPGIVEKFIYCSRTVPELEKVIDELKVLDKYYATETNEKGCGLLGIVLSSRKNLCIQRDVKQAGDGAAVDSACFRLTASFVRKKHMTDPNVPYCKYYEEFDLHGRDNPLPTGIYGMADIKTYAKKHNYCPYFLTRYAISYANIVVYSYFYLLDPKIANIVSRELPKNSVVVFDEAHNIDNVCIESMSCLITRRSLEKCTTSLNLLTQTVNEAKINNSERLKEEYQRLVEGLRQAKLSKETDLVLANPALPDDILQESVPGSLRSADSFLSFLRRFLEYVKLRLRIAHVVHETPVAFLRDCLEKVCVDRKPLQFCAERLRSLLHTLELADYANFSSLTLLCNFATLVSTYTRGFCLIIEPFDERTPTIINPVLYFHCMDASLPIRPIMSRFTSVIITSGTLSPLEMYPRILDFHPVNTVSFTMTLARNCVLPMIVSKGNDQVPMTTKFESRQDVAVIRNYGHLLAQLSAVVPDGIVAFFPSYHYLESTFASWYEQHIVEQIQRNKLLFVETQDAEETSLALAAYHRIIILAVVLSCSVYRMCIHRVEYSRLV
;
A
#
# COMPACT_ATOMS: atom_id res chain seq x y z
N MET A 1 11.43 -11.90 -30.25
CA MET A 1 12.44 -12.96 -30.51
C MET A 1 12.24 -14.16 -29.59
N LYS A 2 12.79 -15.35 -29.95
CA LYS A 2 12.80 -16.55 -29.10
C LYS A 2 14.20 -16.77 -28.56
N ILE A 3 14.33 -16.94 -27.26
CA ILE A 3 15.63 -17.00 -26.58
C ILE A 3 15.67 -18.28 -25.76
N ASN A 4 16.78 -18.99 -25.79
CA ASN A 4 17.00 -20.16 -24.91
C ASN A 4 17.78 -19.72 -23.67
N ILE A 5 17.17 -19.88 -22.50
CA ILE A 5 17.76 -19.58 -21.19
C ILE A 5 17.95 -20.90 -20.43
N ASP A 6 19.14 -21.45 -20.46
CA ASP A 6 19.47 -22.73 -19.80
C ASP A 6 18.44 -23.84 -20.07
N GLY A 7 18.10 -24.07 -21.35
CA GLY A 7 17.13 -25.09 -21.78
C GLY A 7 15.64 -24.64 -21.68
N LEU A 8 15.35 -23.45 -21.25
CA LEU A 8 14.01 -22.86 -21.23
C LEU A 8 13.83 -21.94 -22.44
N LEU A 9 12.82 -22.23 -23.29
CA LEU A 9 12.47 -21.36 -24.40
C LEU A 9 11.65 -20.18 -23.88
N VAL A 10 12.21 -18.98 -23.97
CA VAL A 10 11.58 -17.72 -23.54
C VAL A 10 11.13 -16.92 -24.76
N TYR A 11 9.88 -16.50 -24.79
CA TYR A 11 9.33 -15.57 -25.78
C TYR A 11 9.55 -14.15 -25.28
N PHE A 12 10.33 -13.37 -26.03
CA PHE A 12 10.66 -11.98 -25.70
C PHE A 12 10.05 -11.07 -26.76
N PRO A 13 9.16 -10.11 -26.38
CA PRO A 13 8.30 -9.41 -27.35
C PRO A 13 9.00 -8.29 -28.13
N TYR A 14 10.31 -8.12 -27.94
CA TYR A 14 11.12 -7.12 -28.65
C TYR A 14 12.13 -7.75 -29.59
N GLU A 15 12.61 -6.97 -30.58
CA GLU A 15 13.57 -7.44 -31.58
C GLU A 15 15.00 -7.58 -31.06
N TYR A 16 15.33 -6.80 -30.04
CA TYR A 16 16.67 -6.77 -29.43
C TYR A 16 16.59 -7.04 -27.95
N ILE A 17 17.65 -7.66 -27.42
CA ILE A 17 17.85 -7.90 -25.99
C ILE A 17 19.20 -7.35 -25.57
N TYR A 18 19.24 -6.69 -24.43
CA TYR A 18 20.50 -6.26 -23.81
C TYR A 18 21.18 -7.43 -23.09
N PRO A 19 22.53 -7.45 -23.05
CA PRO A 19 23.25 -8.48 -22.30
C PRO A 19 22.82 -8.57 -20.85
N GLU A 20 22.53 -7.45 -20.21
CA GLU A 20 22.03 -7.39 -18.84
C GLU A 20 20.69 -8.10 -18.68
N GLN A 21 19.79 -7.94 -19.63
CA GLN A 21 18.47 -8.61 -19.62
C GLN A 21 18.65 -10.13 -19.71
N TYR A 22 19.56 -10.59 -20.58
CA TYR A 22 19.85 -12.01 -20.75
C TYR A 22 20.42 -12.61 -19.46
N HIS A 23 21.43 -11.97 -18.88
CA HIS A 23 22.04 -12.43 -17.62
C HIS A 23 21.07 -12.36 -16.45
N TYR A 24 20.25 -11.31 -16.38
CA TYR A 24 19.19 -11.19 -15.38
C TYR A 24 18.22 -12.38 -15.44
N MET A 25 17.79 -12.78 -16.64
CA MET A 25 16.89 -13.92 -16.80
C MET A 25 17.57 -15.25 -16.39
N ILE A 26 18.87 -15.43 -16.63
CA ILE A 26 19.61 -16.59 -16.15
C ILE A 26 19.58 -16.66 -14.62
N GLU A 27 19.95 -15.58 -13.96
CA GLU A 27 20.04 -15.55 -12.49
C GLU A 27 18.65 -15.67 -11.84
N LEU A 28 17.63 -15.08 -12.44
CA LEU A 28 16.26 -15.24 -12.01
C LEU A 28 15.81 -16.72 -12.13
N LYS A 29 16.09 -17.37 -13.26
CA LYS A 29 15.79 -18.79 -13.45
C LYS A 29 16.50 -19.66 -12.41
N ARG A 30 17.81 -19.43 -12.17
CA ARG A 30 18.59 -20.15 -11.15
C ARG A 30 17.98 -20.01 -9.76
N THR A 31 17.51 -18.82 -9.43
CA THR A 31 16.84 -18.54 -8.13
C THR A 31 15.54 -19.35 -8.00
N ILE A 32 14.73 -19.40 -9.07
CA ILE A 32 13.48 -20.18 -9.08
C ILE A 32 13.76 -21.68 -9.05
N ASP A 33 14.74 -22.17 -9.82
CA ASP A 33 15.15 -23.58 -9.83
C ASP A 33 15.65 -24.05 -8.45
N ALA A 34 16.35 -23.17 -7.72
CA ALA A 34 16.82 -23.44 -6.36
C ALA A 34 15.70 -23.39 -5.30
N LYS A 35 14.48 -23.00 -5.67
CA LYS A 35 13.34 -22.81 -4.75
C LYS A 35 13.70 -21.93 -3.54
N GLY A 36 14.40 -20.84 -3.78
CA GLY A 36 14.89 -19.94 -2.76
C GLY A 36 14.59 -18.47 -3.06
N HIS A 37 15.05 -17.58 -2.19
CA HIS A 37 14.85 -16.15 -2.33
C HIS A 37 16.04 -15.50 -3.02
N GLY A 38 15.79 -14.41 -3.77
CA GLY A 38 16.83 -13.68 -4.49
C GLY A 38 16.75 -12.17 -4.32
N VAL A 39 17.91 -11.53 -4.39
CA VAL A 39 18.06 -10.07 -4.46
C VAL A 39 18.76 -9.74 -5.77
N LEU A 40 18.03 -9.12 -6.70
CA LEU A 40 18.50 -8.87 -8.04
C LEU A 40 18.42 -7.37 -8.36
N GLU A 41 19.56 -6.72 -8.49
CA GLU A 41 19.64 -5.31 -8.88
C GLU A 41 19.92 -5.20 -10.38
N MET A 42 19.09 -4.46 -11.09
CA MET A 42 19.25 -4.18 -12.50
C MET A 42 18.97 -2.70 -12.79
N PRO A 43 19.88 -1.96 -13.45
CA PRO A 43 19.75 -0.54 -13.67
C PRO A 43 18.41 -0.13 -14.27
N SER A 44 17.91 1.03 -13.86
CA SER A 44 16.68 1.59 -14.44
C SER A 44 16.84 1.84 -15.94
N GLY A 45 15.77 1.61 -16.72
CA GLY A 45 15.83 1.84 -18.16
C GLY A 45 16.30 0.65 -19.00
N THR A 46 16.72 -0.46 -18.40
CA THR A 46 17.22 -1.65 -19.09
C THR A 46 16.14 -2.68 -19.43
N GLY A 47 14.87 -2.39 -19.19
CA GLY A 47 13.77 -3.34 -19.46
C GLY A 47 13.68 -4.50 -18.47
N LYS A 48 13.99 -4.27 -17.20
CA LYS A 48 13.86 -5.23 -16.10
C LYS A 48 12.51 -5.94 -16.08
N THR A 49 11.42 -5.17 -16.14
CA THR A 49 10.05 -5.68 -16.07
C THR A 49 9.75 -6.70 -17.17
N VAL A 50 10.06 -6.38 -18.43
CA VAL A 50 9.79 -7.31 -19.54
C VAL A 50 10.64 -8.58 -19.44
N SER A 51 11.90 -8.47 -19.01
CA SER A 51 12.78 -9.63 -18.82
C SER A 51 12.23 -10.59 -17.75
N LEU A 52 11.78 -10.03 -16.64
CA LEU A 52 11.17 -10.76 -15.53
C LEU A 52 9.87 -11.45 -15.96
N LEU A 53 8.96 -10.71 -16.60
CA LEU A 53 7.68 -11.24 -17.06
C LEU A 53 7.88 -12.34 -18.11
N SER A 54 8.74 -12.12 -19.10
CA SER A 54 9.01 -13.09 -20.17
C SER A 54 9.55 -14.41 -19.63
N LEU A 55 10.49 -14.35 -18.67
CA LEU A 55 11.04 -15.55 -18.07
C LEU A 55 10.02 -16.31 -17.23
N ILE A 56 9.31 -15.62 -16.31
CA ILE A 56 8.40 -16.31 -15.40
C ILE A 56 7.22 -16.92 -16.15
N VAL A 57 6.64 -16.20 -17.14
CA VAL A 57 5.57 -16.73 -17.99
C VAL A 57 6.06 -17.97 -18.77
N ALA A 58 7.25 -17.92 -19.36
CA ALA A 58 7.82 -19.07 -20.05
C ALA A 58 8.06 -20.25 -19.09
N TYR A 59 8.52 -19.97 -17.87
CA TYR A 59 8.76 -20.99 -16.85
C TYR A 59 7.45 -21.67 -16.40
N MET A 60 6.38 -20.91 -16.18
CA MET A 60 5.07 -21.45 -15.82
C MET A 60 4.49 -22.34 -16.94
N LYS A 61 4.65 -21.93 -18.20
CA LYS A 61 4.18 -22.72 -19.36
C LYS A 61 4.98 -24.00 -19.57
N ALA A 62 6.30 -23.92 -19.42
CA ALA A 62 7.18 -25.07 -19.67
C ALA A 62 7.14 -26.10 -18.53
N ARG A 63 6.84 -25.67 -17.32
CA ARG A 63 6.87 -26.52 -16.11
C ARG A 63 5.60 -26.35 -15.26
N PRO A 64 4.43 -26.73 -15.78
CA PRO A 64 3.17 -26.61 -15.04
C PRO A 64 3.24 -27.42 -13.73
N GLY A 65 2.77 -26.83 -12.63
CA GLY A 65 2.78 -27.43 -11.30
C GLY A 65 4.02 -27.12 -10.44
N ILE A 66 5.13 -26.61 -11.01
CA ILE A 66 6.27 -26.15 -10.21
C ILE A 66 6.00 -24.74 -9.70
N VAL A 67 5.51 -23.84 -10.56
CA VAL A 67 5.05 -22.52 -10.20
C VAL A 67 3.56 -22.43 -10.52
N GLU A 68 2.74 -22.44 -9.47
CA GLU A 68 1.29 -22.41 -9.63
C GLU A 68 0.77 -21.00 -9.87
N LYS A 69 1.36 -20.01 -9.17
CA LYS A 69 1.01 -18.60 -9.34
C LYS A 69 2.23 -17.71 -9.40
N PHE A 70 2.11 -16.68 -10.20
CA PHE A 70 3.03 -15.56 -10.24
C PHE A 70 2.37 -14.35 -9.59
N ILE A 71 3.00 -13.82 -8.55
CA ILE A 71 2.52 -12.69 -7.76
C ILE A 71 3.51 -11.55 -7.96
N TYR A 72 3.04 -10.50 -8.62
CA TYR A 72 3.85 -9.32 -8.88
C TYR A 72 3.38 -8.16 -7.99
N CYS A 73 4.30 -7.64 -7.21
CA CYS A 73 4.03 -6.54 -6.28
C CYS A 73 4.84 -5.32 -6.68
N SER A 74 4.16 -4.17 -6.78
CA SER A 74 4.80 -2.87 -6.92
C SER A 74 4.22 -1.86 -5.95
N ARG A 75 4.80 -0.68 -5.86
CA ARG A 75 4.44 0.33 -4.88
C ARG A 75 3.19 1.10 -5.25
N THR A 76 3.08 1.54 -6.51
CA THR A 76 2.06 2.48 -6.96
C THR A 76 1.11 1.88 -8.00
N VAL A 77 -0.11 2.41 -8.06
CA VAL A 77 -1.11 1.97 -9.04
C VAL A 77 -0.67 2.19 -10.49
N PRO A 78 -0.05 3.33 -10.87
CA PRO A 78 0.46 3.51 -12.22
C PRO A 78 1.53 2.48 -12.64
N GLU A 79 2.39 2.06 -11.71
CA GLU A 79 3.36 0.99 -11.97
C GLU A 79 2.67 -0.35 -12.25
N LEU A 80 1.61 -0.68 -11.50
CA LEU A 80 0.82 -1.89 -11.73
C LEU A 80 0.18 -1.91 -13.13
N GLU A 81 -0.36 -0.78 -13.59
CA GLU A 81 -0.94 -0.69 -14.94
C GLU A 81 0.14 -0.86 -16.03
N LYS A 82 1.34 -0.30 -15.86
CA LYS A 82 2.47 -0.53 -16.77
C LYS A 82 2.85 -2.01 -16.88
N VAL A 83 2.88 -2.72 -15.76
CA VAL A 83 3.14 -4.17 -15.74
C VAL A 83 2.06 -4.94 -16.51
N ILE A 84 0.82 -4.57 -16.34
CA ILE A 84 -0.30 -5.16 -17.10
C ILE A 84 -0.16 -4.87 -18.61
N ASP A 85 0.23 -3.66 -18.99
CA ASP A 85 0.43 -3.31 -20.39
C ASP A 85 1.59 -4.11 -21.01
N GLU A 86 2.70 -4.28 -20.31
CA GLU A 86 3.80 -5.16 -20.74
C GLU A 86 3.36 -6.63 -20.84
N LEU A 87 2.56 -7.12 -19.89
CA LEU A 87 1.96 -8.46 -19.97
C LEU A 87 1.05 -8.61 -21.20
N LYS A 88 0.26 -7.58 -21.56
CA LYS A 88 -0.57 -7.59 -22.78
C LYS A 88 0.28 -7.61 -24.05
N VAL A 89 1.40 -6.91 -24.07
CA VAL A 89 2.35 -6.95 -25.19
C VAL A 89 2.93 -8.35 -25.34
N LEU A 90 3.33 -8.96 -24.23
CA LEU A 90 3.83 -10.34 -24.21
C LEU A 90 2.76 -11.34 -24.64
N ASP A 91 1.54 -11.21 -24.16
CA ASP A 91 0.40 -12.07 -24.52
C ASP A 91 0.08 -12.01 -26.03
N LYS A 92 0.08 -10.81 -26.60
CA LYS A 92 -0.07 -10.62 -28.05
C LYS A 92 1.07 -11.26 -28.85
N TYR A 93 2.31 -11.14 -28.35
CA TYR A 93 3.46 -11.77 -28.98
C TYR A 93 3.35 -13.29 -28.97
N TYR A 94 2.91 -13.89 -27.85
CA TYR A 94 2.60 -15.32 -27.81
C TYR A 94 1.53 -15.71 -28.83
N ALA A 95 0.45 -14.95 -28.94
CA ALA A 95 -0.61 -15.20 -29.92
C ALA A 95 -0.09 -15.21 -31.36
N THR A 96 0.81 -14.30 -31.70
CA THR A 96 1.42 -14.20 -33.04
C THR A 96 2.35 -15.38 -33.34
N GLU A 97 3.14 -15.83 -32.36
CA GLU A 97 4.18 -16.84 -32.55
C GLU A 97 3.68 -18.28 -32.44
N THR A 98 2.59 -18.52 -31.68
CA THR A 98 2.06 -19.87 -31.45
C THR A 98 0.75 -20.16 -32.17
N ASN A 99 0.14 -19.17 -32.81
CA ASN A 99 -1.22 -19.23 -33.39
C ASN A 99 -2.32 -19.61 -32.37
N GLU A 100 -2.04 -19.45 -31.06
CA GLU A 100 -2.96 -19.67 -29.95
C GLU A 100 -3.63 -18.34 -29.53
N LYS A 101 -4.61 -18.41 -28.65
CA LYS A 101 -5.22 -17.20 -28.04
C LYS A 101 -4.33 -16.69 -26.90
N GLY A 102 -3.19 -16.09 -27.22
CA GLY A 102 -2.27 -15.54 -26.26
C GLY A 102 -1.41 -16.58 -25.52
N CYS A 103 -0.90 -16.25 -24.34
CA CYS A 103 -0.11 -17.16 -23.53
C CYS A 103 -0.95 -18.24 -22.82
N GLY A 104 -2.27 -18.17 -22.90
CA GLY A 104 -3.18 -19.14 -22.26
C GLY A 104 -3.29 -19.01 -20.74
N LEU A 105 -2.76 -17.94 -20.16
CA LEU A 105 -2.80 -17.65 -18.73
C LEU A 105 -3.85 -16.58 -18.42
N LEU A 106 -4.39 -16.60 -17.19
CA LEU A 106 -5.22 -15.54 -16.66
C LEU A 106 -4.38 -14.62 -15.78
N GLY A 107 -4.22 -13.37 -16.20
CA GLY A 107 -3.56 -12.31 -15.44
C GLY A 107 -4.54 -11.22 -15.01
N ILE A 108 -4.53 -10.85 -13.75
CA ILE A 108 -5.42 -9.85 -13.17
C ILE A 108 -4.67 -8.83 -12.32
N VAL A 109 -5.19 -7.60 -12.27
CA VAL A 109 -4.78 -6.59 -11.31
C VAL A 109 -5.77 -6.49 -10.17
N LEU A 110 -5.26 -6.49 -8.92
CA LEU A 110 -6.06 -6.16 -7.74
C LEU A 110 -5.86 -4.70 -7.37
N SER A 111 -6.96 -4.06 -6.98
CA SER A 111 -6.92 -2.70 -6.46
C SER A 111 -8.03 -2.47 -5.43
N SER A 112 -8.01 -1.29 -4.80
CA SER A 112 -8.99 -0.90 -3.78
C SER A 112 -10.39 -0.69 -4.38
N ARG A 113 -11.41 -0.67 -3.50
CA ARG A 113 -12.78 -0.29 -3.90
C ARG A 113 -12.83 1.11 -4.52
N LYS A 114 -12.05 2.07 -4.02
CA LYS A 114 -11.93 3.41 -4.59
C LYS A 114 -11.61 3.36 -6.09
N ASN A 115 -10.70 2.48 -6.49
CA ASN A 115 -10.25 2.36 -7.87
C ASN A 115 -11.15 1.48 -8.74
N LEU A 116 -11.77 0.44 -8.19
CA LEU A 116 -12.55 -0.54 -8.96
C LEU A 116 -14.06 -0.31 -8.95
N CYS A 117 -14.63 0.31 -7.91
CA CYS A 117 -16.08 0.46 -7.79
C CYS A 117 -16.70 1.23 -8.96
N ILE A 118 -17.83 0.70 -9.49
CA ILE A 118 -18.62 1.31 -10.57
C ILE A 118 -19.96 1.87 -10.09
N GLN A 119 -20.32 1.64 -8.83
CA GLN A 119 -21.51 2.23 -8.21
C GLN A 119 -21.26 3.70 -7.93
N ARG A 120 -22.11 4.58 -8.49
CA ARG A 120 -21.88 6.03 -8.48
C ARG A 120 -21.83 6.61 -7.05
N ASP A 121 -22.81 6.28 -6.23
CA ASP A 121 -22.95 6.81 -4.86
C ASP A 121 -21.77 6.41 -3.97
N VAL A 122 -21.27 5.17 -4.15
CA VAL A 122 -20.10 4.66 -3.44
C VAL A 122 -18.82 5.36 -3.91
N LYS A 123 -18.66 5.57 -5.22
CA LYS A 123 -17.47 6.22 -5.78
C LYS A 123 -17.33 7.69 -5.36
N GLN A 124 -18.46 8.38 -5.17
CA GLN A 124 -18.49 9.79 -4.76
C GLN A 124 -18.26 10.01 -3.26
N ALA A 125 -18.14 8.96 -2.46
CA ALA A 125 -17.96 9.05 -1.01
C ALA A 125 -16.65 9.72 -0.56
N GLY A 126 -15.67 9.90 -1.46
CA GLY A 126 -14.43 10.64 -1.22
C GLY A 126 -13.20 9.76 -1.01
N ASP A 127 -12.69 9.66 0.22
CA ASP A 127 -11.50 8.88 0.53
C ASP A 127 -11.76 7.36 0.55
N GLY A 128 -10.67 6.57 0.63
CA GLY A 128 -10.77 5.10 0.59
C GLY A 128 -11.62 4.52 1.72
N ALA A 129 -11.52 5.08 2.93
CA ALA A 129 -12.26 4.60 4.10
C ALA A 129 -13.77 4.91 3.97
N ALA A 130 -14.12 6.09 3.45
CA ALA A 130 -15.50 6.47 3.17
C ALA A 130 -16.13 5.60 2.07
N VAL A 131 -15.35 5.28 1.01
CA VAL A 131 -15.78 4.36 -0.06
C VAL A 131 -16.01 2.95 0.48
N ASP A 132 -15.12 2.45 1.34
CA ASP A 132 -15.26 1.13 1.97
C ASP A 132 -16.51 1.06 2.85
N SER A 133 -16.76 2.10 3.66
CA SER A 133 -17.97 2.21 4.48
C SER A 133 -19.24 2.30 3.63
N ALA A 134 -19.24 3.13 2.58
CA ALA A 134 -20.38 3.26 1.66
C ALA A 134 -20.68 1.94 0.92
N CYS A 135 -19.65 1.20 0.51
CA CYS A 135 -19.81 -0.14 -0.07
C CYS A 135 -20.42 -1.10 0.95
N PHE A 136 -19.91 -1.12 2.18
CA PHE A 136 -20.39 -2.04 3.22
C PHE A 136 -21.87 -1.78 3.56
N ARG A 137 -22.31 -0.53 3.61
CA ARG A 137 -23.73 -0.18 3.79
C ARG A 137 -24.67 -0.82 2.76
N LEU A 138 -24.15 -1.18 1.58
CA LEU A 138 -24.94 -1.78 0.49
C LEU A 138 -24.74 -3.28 0.34
N THR A 139 -23.71 -3.86 0.97
CA THR A 139 -23.29 -5.25 0.71
C THR A 139 -23.21 -6.13 1.95
N ALA A 140 -23.33 -5.56 3.16
CA ALA A 140 -23.28 -6.34 4.40
C ALA A 140 -24.39 -7.41 4.45
N SER A 141 -24.08 -8.58 4.99
CA SER A 141 -24.98 -9.74 5.02
C SER A 141 -26.33 -9.44 5.68
N PHE A 142 -26.31 -8.65 6.75
CA PHE A 142 -27.54 -8.25 7.45
C PHE A 142 -28.36 -7.20 6.67
N VAL A 143 -27.73 -6.32 5.90
CA VAL A 143 -28.43 -5.36 5.02
C VAL A 143 -29.13 -6.11 3.89
N ARG A 144 -28.45 -7.08 3.29
CA ARG A 144 -29.01 -7.94 2.26
C ARG A 144 -30.22 -8.74 2.77
N LYS A 145 -30.13 -9.29 3.98
CA LYS A 145 -31.28 -9.96 4.63
C LYS A 145 -32.46 -9.02 4.82
N LYS A 146 -32.22 -7.78 5.24
CA LYS A 146 -33.27 -6.75 5.37
C LYS A 146 -33.89 -6.38 4.02
N HIS A 147 -33.08 -6.26 2.96
CA HIS A 147 -33.60 -5.98 1.62
C HIS A 147 -34.51 -7.10 1.11
N MET A 148 -34.28 -8.37 1.46
CA MET A 148 -35.18 -9.47 1.10
C MET A 148 -36.58 -9.35 1.73
N THR A 149 -36.68 -8.66 2.87
CA THR A 149 -37.95 -8.42 3.58
C THR A 149 -38.56 -7.06 3.28
N ASP A 150 -37.73 -6.05 3.02
CA ASP A 150 -38.14 -4.68 2.68
C ASP A 150 -37.38 -4.20 1.43
N PRO A 151 -38.04 -4.13 0.27
CA PRO A 151 -37.44 -3.67 -0.99
C PRO A 151 -36.93 -2.22 -0.97
N ASN A 152 -37.33 -1.38 0.01
CA ASN A 152 -36.85 0.00 0.13
C ASN A 152 -35.44 0.11 0.70
N VAL A 153 -34.92 -0.97 1.31
CA VAL A 153 -33.55 -0.99 1.84
C VAL A 153 -32.56 -0.93 0.66
N PRO A 154 -31.65 0.06 0.62
CA PRO A 154 -30.70 0.21 -0.49
C PRO A 154 -29.71 -0.95 -0.52
N TYR A 155 -29.39 -1.43 -1.72
CA TYR A 155 -28.45 -2.51 -1.96
C TYR A 155 -27.56 -2.24 -3.18
N CYS A 156 -26.50 -3.02 -3.34
CA CYS A 156 -25.64 -2.95 -4.51
C CYS A 156 -26.03 -3.99 -5.55
N LYS A 157 -26.72 -3.57 -6.63
CA LYS A 157 -27.13 -4.47 -7.73
C LYS A 157 -25.97 -5.26 -8.35
N TYR A 158 -24.80 -4.63 -8.48
CA TYR A 158 -23.61 -5.27 -9.06
C TYR A 158 -23.05 -6.38 -8.17
N TYR A 159 -23.13 -6.20 -6.85
CA TYR A 159 -22.71 -7.22 -5.91
C TYR A 159 -23.69 -8.40 -5.88
N GLU A 160 -24.99 -8.12 -5.85
CA GLU A 160 -26.01 -9.19 -5.87
C GLU A 160 -25.92 -10.05 -7.12
N GLU A 161 -25.79 -9.41 -8.29
CA GLU A 161 -25.67 -10.14 -9.55
C GLU A 161 -24.38 -10.98 -9.59
N PHE A 162 -23.27 -10.44 -9.04
CA PHE A 162 -22.04 -11.20 -8.89
C PHE A 162 -22.17 -12.38 -7.92
N ASP A 163 -22.84 -12.20 -6.77
CA ASP A 163 -23.01 -13.25 -5.77
C ASP A 163 -23.91 -14.39 -6.27
N LEU A 164 -24.90 -14.06 -7.13
CA LEU A 164 -25.82 -15.01 -7.72
C LEU A 164 -25.22 -15.78 -8.92
N HIS A 165 -24.56 -15.10 -9.83
CA HIS A 165 -24.15 -15.64 -11.12
C HIS A 165 -22.67 -15.52 -11.45
N GLY A 166 -21.95 -14.60 -10.76
CA GLY A 166 -20.57 -14.28 -11.12
C GLY A 166 -19.56 -15.36 -10.75
N ARG A 167 -19.91 -16.23 -9.79
CA ARG A 167 -19.04 -17.36 -9.38
C ARG A 167 -19.08 -18.50 -10.39
N ASP A 168 -20.19 -18.67 -11.09
CA ASP A 168 -20.37 -19.70 -12.12
C ASP A 168 -19.83 -19.25 -13.49
N ASN A 169 -19.57 -17.93 -13.65
CA ASN A 169 -19.02 -17.32 -14.85
C ASN A 169 -17.64 -16.71 -14.59
N PRO A 170 -16.59 -17.51 -14.47
CA PRO A 170 -15.24 -17.01 -14.22
C PRO A 170 -14.73 -16.16 -15.38
N LEU A 171 -13.76 -15.26 -15.08
CA LEU A 171 -13.07 -14.51 -16.11
C LEU A 171 -12.38 -15.46 -17.10
N PRO A 172 -12.56 -15.26 -18.43
CA PRO A 172 -11.82 -16.04 -19.43
C PRO A 172 -10.30 -15.82 -19.32
N THR A 173 -9.53 -16.74 -19.89
CA THR A 173 -8.07 -16.56 -20.02
C THR A 173 -7.75 -15.27 -20.77
N GLY A 174 -6.71 -14.56 -20.31
CA GLY A 174 -6.29 -13.26 -20.86
C GLY A 174 -5.71 -12.35 -19.78
N ILE A 175 -5.23 -11.20 -20.16
CA ILE A 175 -4.62 -10.21 -19.26
C ILE A 175 -5.56 -9.02 -19.07
N TYR A 176 -5.97 -8.77 -17.84
CA TYR A 176 -6.97 -7.78 -17.47
C TYR A 176 -6.40 -6.68 -16.58
N GLY A 177 -6.31 -5.45 -17.08
CA GLY A 177 -6.10 -4.23 -16.31
C GLY A 177 -7.39 -3.72 -15.65
N MET A 178 -7.31 -2.66 -14.85
CA MET A 178 -8.48 -2.11 -14.15
C MET A 178 -9.59 -1.65 -15.11
N ALA A 179 -9.23 -1.08 -16.25
CA ALA A 179 -10.18 -0.64 -17.25
C ALA A 179 -10.91 -1.83 -17.90
N ASP A 180 -10.18 -2.91 -18.21
CA ASP A 180 -10.74 -4.12 -18.81
C ASP A 180 -11.71 -4.81 -17.85
N ILE A 181 -11.31 -4.94 -16.58
CA ILE A 181 -12.15 -5.50 -15.52
C ILE A 181 -13.45 -4.71 -15.35
N LYS A 182 -13.37 -3.37 -15.31
CA LYS A 182 -14.57 -2.52 -15.22
C LYS A 182 -15.47 -2.67 -16.45
N THR A 183 -14.89 -2.80 -17.64
CA THR A 183 -15.64 -3.00 -18.88
C THR A 183 -16.36 -4.35 -18.89
N TYR A 184 -15.64 -5.42 -18.52
CA TYR A 184 -16.23 -6.75 -18.38
C TYR A 184 -17.34 -6.77 -17.32
N ALA A 185 -17.07 -6.19 -16.14
CA ALA A 185 -18.03 -6.12 -15.05
C ALA A 185 -19.28 -5.33 -15.40
N LYS A 186 -19.16 -4.22 -16.13
CA LYS A 186 -20.33 -3.46 -16.64
C LYS A 186 -21.16 -4.27 -17.62
N LYS A 187 -20.52 -5.03 -18.52
CA LYS A 187 -21.21 -5.87 -19.51
C LYS A 187 -22.06 -6.95 -18.85
N HIS A 188 -21.57 -7.52 -17.76
CA HIS A 188 -22.25 -8.61 -17.03
C HIS A 188 -23.03 -8.13 -15.79
N ASN A 189 -23.05 -6.83 -15.50
CA ASN A 189 -23.59 -6.24 -14.26
C ASN A 189 -22.94 -6.76 -12.97
N TYR A 190 -21.69 -7.20 -13.01
CA TYR A 190 -20.96 -7.70 -11.86
C TYR A 190 -20.20 -6.60 -11.11
N CYS A 191 -19.94 -6.82 -9.82
CA CYS A 191 -19.05 -5.96 -9.05
C CYS A 191 -17.58 -6.26 -9.41
N PRO A 192 -16.82 -5.30 -9.99
CA PRO A 192 -15.44 -5.54 -10.40
C PRO A 192 -14.51 -5.83 -9.20
N TYR A 193 -14.78 -5.26 -8.04
CA TYR A 193 -13.99 -5.49 -6.84
C TYR A 193 -14.10 -6.93 -6.32
N PHE A 194 -15.32 -7.48 -6.19
CA PHE A 194 -15.51 -8.85 -5.74
C PHE A 194 -15.18 -9.87 -6.81
N LEU A 195 -15.39 -9.53 -8.09
CA LEU A 195 -14.97 -10.35 -9.22
C LEU A 195 -13.45 -10.59 -9.21
N THR A 196 -12.64 -9.55 -9.04
CA THR A 196 -11.17 -9.69 -9.01
C THR A 196 -10.70 -10.45 -7.77
N ARG A 197 -11.33 -10.26 -6.62
CA ARG A 197 -10.99 -11.01 -5.41
C ARG A 197 -11.30 -12.49 -5.55
N TYR A 198 -12.44 -12.84 -6.14
CA TYR A 198 -12.78 -14.22 -6.45
C TYR A 198 -11.81 -14.82 -7.49
N ALA A 199 -11.41 -14.03 -8.49
CA ALA A 199 -10.47 -14.46 -9.52
C ALA A 199 -9.08 -14.81 -8.99
N ILE A 200 -8.68 -14.33 -7.79
CA ILE A 200 -7.39 -14.72 -7.16
C ILE A 200 -7.26 -16.24 -7.04
N SER A 201 -8.35 -16.95 -6.74
CA SER A 201 -8.31 -18.40 -6.52
C SER A 201 -7.85 -19.18 -7.77
N TYR A 202 -8.22 -18.73 -8.96
CA TYR A 202 -7.94 -19.41 -10.24
C TYR A 202 -7.03 -18.64 -11.22
N ALA A 203 -6.70 -17.37 -10.93
CA ALA A 203 -5.75 -16.62 -11.75
C ALA A 203 -4.32 -17.18 -11.63
N ASN A 204 -3.60 -17.19 -12.74
CA ASN A 204 -2.21 -17.61 -12.82
C ASN A 204 -1.25 -16.46 -12.42
N ILE A 205 -1.58 -15.23 -12.84
CA ILE A 205 -0.78 -14.03 -12.60
C ILE A 205 -1.64 -13.03 -11.82
N VAL A 206 -1.14 -12.58 -10.66
CA VAL A 206 -1.81 -11.59 -9.82
C VAL A 206 -0.88 -10.41 -9.61
N VAL A 207 -1.34 -9.22 -10.02
CA VAL A 207 -0.57 -7.97 -9.93
C VAL A 207 -1.25 -7.07 -8.92
N TYR A 208 -0.53 -6.62 -7.87
CA TYR A 208 -1.08 -5.75 -6.84
C TYR A 208 -0.01 -4.96 -6.07
N SER A 209 -0.45 -4.04 -5.21
CA SER A 209 0.43 -3.25 -4.36
C SER A 209 1.01 -4.08 -3.22
N TYR A 210 2.22 -3.73 -2.74
CA TYR A 210 2.91 -4.32 -1.60
C TYR A 210 2.01 -4.54 -0.38
N PHE A 211 1.13 -3.59 -0.07
CA PHE A 211 0.23 -3.64 1.09
C PHE A 211 -0.68 -4.86 1.10
N TYR A 212 -0.96 -5.47 -0.06
CA TYR A 212 -1.76 -6.70 -0.11
C TYR A 212 -1.06 -7.91 0.50
N LEU A 213 0.26 -7.91 0.57
CA LEU A 213 1.06 -8.94 1.25
C LEU A 213 1.62 -8.49 2.60
N LEU A 214 2.05 -7.23 2.70
CA LEU A 214 2.79 -6.73 3.86
C LEU A 214 1.88 -6.22 4.98
N ASP A 215 0.70 -5.65 4.66
CA ASP A 215 -0.25 -5.25 5.71
C ASP A 215 -0.95 -6.49 6.28
N PRO A 216 -0.71 -6.85 7.54
CA PRO A 216 -1.31 -8.04 8.15
C PRO A 216 -2.83 -8.06 8.09
N LYS A 217 -3.45 -6.88 8.08
CA LYS A 217 -4.90 -6.71 8.01
C LYS A 217 -5.48 -7.19 6.68
N ILE A 218 -4.75 -6.94 5.58
CA ILE A 218 -5.17 -7.27 4.22
C ILE A 218 -4.63 -8.65 3.82
N ALA A 219 -3.39 -8.93 4.19
CA ALA A 219 -2.68 -10.15 3.82
C ALA A 219 -3.44 -11.42 4.22
N ASN A 220 -4.02 -11.46 5.42
CA ASN A 220 -4.82 -12.59 5.89
C ASN A 220 -6.04 -12.90 5.02
N ILE A 221 -6.59 -11.90 4.34
CA ILE A 221 -7.76 -12.07 3.46
C ILE A 221 -7.32 -12.55 2.08
N VAL A 222 -6.27 -11.93 1.53
CA VAL A 222 -5.82 -12.15 0.15
C VAL A 222 -4.89 -13.36 0.04
N SER A 223 -3.99 -13.54 1.02
CA SER A 223 -2.93 -14.56 0.92
C SER A 223 -3.40 -15.96 1.29
N ARG A 224 -4.53 -16.15 1.97
CA ARG A 224 -5.00 -17.49 2.39
C ARG A 224 -5.12 -18.47 1.23
N GLU A 225 -5.58 -17.98 0.09
CA GLU A 225 -5.87 -18.80 -1.09
C GLU A 225 -4.65 -18.93 -2.03
N LEU A 226 -3.55 -18.23 -1.72
CA LEU A 226 -2.35 -18.30 -2.55
C LEU A 226 -1.57 -19.59 -2.25
N PRO A 227 -1.25 -20.42 -3.27
CA PRO A 227 -0.50 -21.65 -3.07
C PRO A 227 0.94 -21.35 -2.65
N LYS A 228 1.54 -22.29 -1.89
CA LYS A 228 2.94 -22.17 -1.44
C LYS A 228 3.92 -22.17 -2.61
N ASN A 229 3.61 -22.91 -3.67
CA ASN A 229 4.40 -22.98 -4.90
C ASN A 229 4.18 -21.76 -5.79
N SER A 230 4.22 -20.57 -5.21
CA SER A 230 4.13 -19.30 -5.94
C SER A 230 5.49 -18.62 -5.99
N VAL A 231 5.72 -17.89 -7.07
CA VAL A 231 6.83 -16.91 -7.17
C VAL A 231 6.29 -15.54 -6.84
N VAL A 232 6.85 -14.90 -5.84
CA VAL A 232 6.52 -13.53 -5.44
C VAL A 232 7.64 -12.61 -5.87
N VAL A 233 7.31 -11.51 -6.53
CA VAL A 233 8.25 -10.47 -6.94
C VAL A 233 7.87 -9.16 -6.30
N PHE A 234 8.80 -8.56 -5.56
CA PHE A 234 8.74 -7.18 -5.12
C PHE A 234 9.59 -6.33 -6.05
N ASP A 235 8.94 -5.61 -6.97
CA ASP A 235 9.62 -4.71 -7.91
C ASP A 235 9.66 -3.28 -7.35
N GLU A 236 10.69 -2.52 -7.71
CA GLU A 236 11.03 -1.22 -7.12
C GLU A 236 11.18 -1.29 -5.58
N ALA A 237 11.83 -2.37 -5.12
CA ALA A 237 11.90 -2.75 -3.72
C ALA A 237 12.93 -1.94 -2.89
N HIS A 238 13.47 -0.85 -3.42
CA HIS A 238 14.45 0.01 -2.74
C HIS A 238 13.93 0.66 -1.44
N ASN A 239 12.59 0.68 -1.23
CA ASN A 239 11.95 1.19 -0.01
C ASN A 239 11.04 0.14 0.65
N ILE A 240 11.30 -1.14 0.45
CA ILE A 240 10.44 -2.21 0.99
C ILE A 240 10.44 -2.23 2.52
N ASP A 241 11.56 -1.88 3.14
CA ASP A 241 11.74 -1.73 4.57
C ASP A 241 10.79 -0.68 5.16
N ASN A 242 10.72 0.50 4.54
CA ASN A 242 9.80 1.56 4.96
C ASN A 242 8.33 1.11 4.83
N VAL A 243 7.95 0.43 3.76
CA VAL A 243 6.60 -0.11 3.60
C VAL A 243 6.28 -1.15 4.66
N CYS A 244 7.25 -2.01 5.00
CA CYS A 244 7.11 -2.96 6.11
C CYS A 244 6.86 -2.23 7.44
N ILE A 245 7.64 -1.22 7.74
CA ILE A 245 7.51 -0.40 8.96
C ILE A 245 6.14 0.30 9.01
N GLU A 246 5.76 0.97 7.92
CA GLU A 246 4.48 1.69 7.83
C GLU A 246 3.27 0.76 8.01
N SER A 247 3.31 -0.45 7.44
CA SER A 247 2.21 -1.41 7.51
C SER A 247 1.85 -1.85 8.94
N MET A 248 2.84 -1.85 9.83
CA MET A 248 2.70 -2.24 11.23
C MET A 248 2.59 -1.04 12.19
N SER A 249 2.86 0.17 11.72
CA SER A 249 2.84 1.38 12.53
C SER A 249 1.43 1.96 12.67
N CYS A 250 1.19 2.70 13.75
CA CYS A 250 -0.10 3.32 14.03
C CYS A 250 0.09 4.74 14.58
N LEU A 251 -0.72 5.67 14.08
CA LEU A 251 -0.72 7.07 14.51
C LEU A 251 -2.04 7.43 15.19
N ILE A 252 -1.97 7.94 16.41
CA ILE A 252 -3.11 8.46 17.15
C ILE A 252 -2.91 9.95 17.41
N THR A 253 -3.87 10.75 16.96
CA THR A 253 -3.90 12.20 17.15
C THR A 253 -4.95 12.59 18.19
N ARG A 254 -4.81 13.77 18.78
CA ARG A 254 -5.83 14.35 19.68
C ARG A 254 -7.22 14.36 19.01
N ARG A 255 -7.30 14.78 17.75
CA ARG A 255 -8.56 14.82 16.98
C ARG A 255 -9.18 13.43 16.82
N SER A 256 -8.35 12.38 16.61
CA SER A 256 -8.86 11.00 16.52
C SER A 256 -9.45 10.52 17.86
N LEU A 257 -8.85 10.90 19.01
CA LEU A 257 -9.39 10.56 20.34
C LEU A 257 -10.67 11.33 20.70
N GLU A 258 -10.82 12.56 20.24
CA GLU A 258 -12.08 13.30 20.36
C GLU A 258 -13.21 12.62 19.59
N LYS A 259 -12.94 12.20 18.33
CA LYS A 259 -13.88 11.39 17.56
C LYS A 259 -14.15 10.02 18.20
N CYS A 260 -13.15 9.36 18.82
CA CYS A 260 -13.37 8.12 19.59
C CYS A 260 -14.39 8.32 20.71
N THR A 261 -14.34 9.45 21.39
CA THR A 261 -15.31 9.74 22.47
C THR A 261 -16.73 9.81 21.91
N THR A 262 -16.94 10.51 20.81
CA THR A 262 -18.24 10.59 20.13
C THR A 262 -18.72 9.21 19.67
N SER A 263 -17.85 8.45 19.03
CA SER A 263 -18.15 7.09 18.56
C SER A 263 -18.50 6.14 19.71
N LEU A 264 -17.79 6.25 20.85
CA LEU A 264 -18.03 5.42 22.04
C LEU A 264 -19.38 5.76 22.70
N ASN A 265 -19.74 7.03 22.75
CA ASN A 265 -21.04 7.44 23.26
C ASN A 265 -22.18 6.95 22.36
N LEU A 266 -22.04 7.07 21.03
CA LEU A 266 -22.99 6.52 20.06
C LEU A 266 -23.15 5.00 20.23
N LEU A 267 -22.02 4.28 20.33
CA LEU A 267 -22.04 2.83 20.53
C LEU A 267 -22.74 2.46 21.85
N THR A 268 -22.52 3.25 22.92
CA THR A 268 -23.16 3.03 24.22
C THR A 268 -24.69 3.20 24.12
N GLN A 269 -25.15 4.23 23.41
CA GLN A 269 -26.58 4.42 23.15
C GLN A 269 -27.18 3.23 22.38
N THR A 270 -26.55 2.82 21.30
CA THR A 270 -27.01 1.70 20.46
C THR A 270 -27.07 0.38 21.24
N VAL A 271 -26.07 0.13 22.12
CA VAL A 271 -26.10 -1.06 23.01
C VAL A 271 -27.28 -1.00 23.98
N ASN A 272 -27.57 0.17 24.56
CA ASN A 272 -28.71 0.33 25.47
C ASN A 272 -30.06 0.14 24.75
N GLU A 273 -30.19 0.68 23.54
CA GLU A 273 -31.38 0.45 22.69
C GLU A 273 -31.52 -1.04 22.31
N ALA A 274 -30.42 -1.71 21.98
CA ALA A 274 -30.44 -3.14 21.68
C ALA A 274 -30.83 -4.00 22.88
N LYS A 275 -30.45 -3.62 24.09
CA LYS A 275 -30.90 -4.31 25.33
C LYS A 275 -32.39 -4.21 25.55
N ILE A 276 -32.99 -3.07 25.25
CA ILE A 276 -34.43 -2.85 25.41
C ILE A 276 -35.20 -3.61 24.33
N ASN A 277 -34.73 -3.52 23.08
CA ASN A 277 -35.49 -4.00 21.93
C ASN A 277 -35.15 -5.46 21.53
N ASN A 278 -33.95 -5.97 21.85
CA ASN A 278 -33.51 -7.27 21.34
C ASN A 278 -32.37 -7.87 22.20
N SER A 279 -32.66 -8.18 23.47
CA SER A 279 -31.72 -8.73 24.44
C SER A 279 -31.14 -10.09 24.03
N GLU A 280 -31.86 -10.87 23.22
CA GLU A 280 -31.44 -12.21 22.79
C GLU A 280 -30.21 -12.17 21.89
N ARG A 281 -30.08 -11.20 21.00
CA ARG A 281 -28.88 -11.01 20.14
C ARG A 281 -27.61 -10.81 20.95
N LEU A 282 -27.67 -10.03 22.03
CA LEU A 282 -26.50 -9.82 22.91
C LEU A 282 -26.17 -11.07 23.73
N LYS A 283 -27.16 -11.91 24.05
CA LYS A 283 -26.93 -13.22 24.70
C LYS A 283 -26.27 -14.21 23.74
N GLU A 284 -26.71 -14.25 22.48
CA GLU A 284 -26.10 -15.09 21.44
C GLU A 284 -24.67 -14.68 21.15
N GLU A 285 -24.39 -13.36 21.15
CA GLU A 285 -23.02 -12.85 21.02
C GLU A 285 -22.15 -13.32 22.19
N TYR A 286 -22.66 -13.20 23.40
CA TYR A 286 -21.96 -13.67 24.60
C TYR A 286 -21.62 -15.17 24.51
N GLN A 287 -22.57 -16.01 24.06
CA GLN A 287 -22.34 -17.45 23.87
C GLN A 287 -21.25 -17.71 22.82
N ARG A 288 -21.31 -17.04 21.67
CA ARG A 288 -20.28 -17.14 20.62
C ARG A 288 -18.89 -16.75 21.13
N LEU A 289 -18.79 -15.73 21.94
CA LEU A 289 -17.51 -15.31 22.55
C LEU A 289 -17.02 -16.29 23.61
N VAL A 290 -17.91 -17.01 24.27
CA VAL A 290 -17.56 -18.10 25.22
C VAL A 290 -17.00 -19.31 24.46
N GLU A 291 -17.55 -19.65 23.30
CA GLU A 291 -17.12 -20.78 22.49
C GLU A 291 -15.78 -20.53 21.76
N GLY A 292 -15.32 -19.26 21.77
CA GLY A 292 -14.05 -18.86 21.20
C GLY A 292 -14.12 -18.39 19.76
N LEU A 293 -13.04 -17.73 19.31
CA LEU A 293 -12.92 -17.11 17.98
C LEU A 293 -12.86 -18.13 16.82
N ARG A 294 -12.86 -19.42 17.10
CA ARG A 294 -12.79 -20.49 16.09
C ARG A 294 -13.89 -20.40 15.03
N GLN A 295 -15.08 -19.90 15.40
CA GLN A 295 -16.21 -19.78 14.47
C GLN A 295 -16.19 -18.49 13.63
N ALA A 296 -15.35 -17.51 13.96
CA ALA A 296 -15.18 -16.30 13.15
C ALA A 296 -14.63 -16.57 11.73
N LYS A 297 -14.09 -17.78 11.49
CA LYS A 297 -13.64 -18.24 10.17
C LYS A 297 -14.78 -18.48 9.14
N LEU A 298 -16.04 -18.43 9.57
CA LEU A 298 -17.22 -18.69 8.73
C LEU A 298 -17.94 -17.42 8.26
N SER A 299 -17.42 -16.21 8.59
CA SER A 299 -18.04 -14.98 8.12
C SER A 299 -17.89 -14.84 6.61
N LYS A 300 -18.97 -14.41 5.94
CA LYS A 300 -18.94 -14.11 4.50
C LYS A 300 -17.91 -13.03 4.17
N GLU A 301 -17.37 -13.09 2.98
CA GLU A 301 -16.30 -12.20 2.48
C GLU A 301 -16.63 -10.70 2.65
N THR A 302 -17.91 -10.32 2.57
CA THR A 302 -18.41 -8.96 2.79
C THR A 302 -18.23 -8.47 4.22
N ASP A 303 -18.27 -9.36 5.19
CA ASP A 303 -18.18 -9.03 6.62
C ASP A 303 -16.70 -8.90 7.08
N LEU A 304 -15.75 -9.24 6.22
CA LEU A 304 -14.31 -9.10 6.44
C LEU A 304 -13.76 -7.69 6.14
N VAL A 305 -14.64 -6.71 5.89
CA VAL A 305 -14.24 -5.32 5.55
C VAL A 305 -13.46 -4.63 6.67
N LEU A 306 -13.74 -4.97 7.92
CA LEU A 306 -12.93 -4.54 9.07
C LEU A 306 -11.72 -5.47 9.20
N ALA A 307 -10.66 -5.12 8.49
CA ALA A 307 -9.41 -5.85 8.64
C ALA A 307 -8.84 -5.63 10.04
N ASN A 308 -8.67 -6.71 10.77
CA ASN A 308 -8.02 -6.69 12.08
C ASN A 308 -6.51 -6.79 11.94
N PRO A 309 -5.73 -6.24 12.89
CA PRO A 309 -4.32 -6.58 12.98
C PRO A 309 -4.19 -8.09 13.09
N ALA A 310 -3.22 -8.67 12.37
CA ALA A 310 -2.99 -10.11 12.44
C ALA A 310 -2.60 -10.49 13.87
N LEU A 311 -3.41 -11.34 14.47
CA LEU A 311 -3.07 -11.99 15.73
C LEU A 311 -2.32 -13.29 15.42
N PRO A 312 -1.29 -13.62 16.20
CA PRO A 312 -0.69 -14.95 16.17
C PRO A 312 -1.72 -16.06 16.34
N ASP A 313 -1.53 -17.19 15.67
CA ASP A 313 -2.51 -18.30 15.64
C ASP A 313 -2.81 -18.88 17.02
N ASP A 314 -1.87 -18.85 17.96
CA ASP A 314 -2.04 -19.23 19.35
C ASP A 314 -3.05 -18.35 20.08
N ILE A 315 -3.02 -17.02 19.85
CA ILE A 315 -3.99 -16.09 20.43
C ILE A 315 -5.39 -16.29 19.83
N LEU A 316 -5.49 -16.57 18.52
CA LEU A 316 -6.77 -16.82 17.84
C LEU A 316 -7.49 -18.10 18.34
N GLN A 317 -6.77 -19.01 18.99
CA GLN A 317 -7.34 -20.22 19.57
C GLN A 317 -7.90 -20.01 20.99
N GLU A 318 -7.52 -18.94 21.64
CA GLU A 318 -8.00 -18.60 22.98
C GLU A 318 -9.40 -17.98 22.98
N SER A 319 -10.15 -18.22 24.05
CA SER A 319 -11.44 -17.55 24.26
C SER A 319 -11.24 -16.12 24.75
N VAL A 320 -12.15 -15.21 24.35
CA VAL A 320 -12.12 -13.82 24.82
C VAL A 320 -12.21 -13.76 26.36
N PRO A 321 -11.36 -12.95 27.04
CA PRO A 321 -11.38 -12.79 28.48
C PRO A 321 -12.76 -12.44 29.04
N GLY A 322 -13.15 -13.01 30.18
CA GLY A 322 -14.44 -12.81 30.81
C GLY A 322 -14.81 -11.34 31.04
N SER A 323 -13.81 -10.50 31.31
CA SER A 323 -13.96 -9.05 31.50
C SER A 323 -14.42 -8.29 30.25
N LEU A 324 -14.31 -8.88 29.05
CA LEU A 324 -14.70 -8.26 27.78
C LEU A 324 -15.95 -8.90 27.15
N ARG A 325 -16.45 -10.00 27.68
CA ARG A 325 -17.55 -10.76 27.06
C ARG A 325 -18.86 -9.97 27.03
N SER A 326 -19.21 -9.28 28.12
CA SER A 326 -20.40 -8.42 28.09
C SER A 326 -20.13 -7.12 27.34
N ALA A 327 -21.10 -6.61 26.60
CA ALA A 327 -20.98 -5.34 25.90
C ALA A 327 -20.68 -4.17 26.87
N ASP A 328 -21.32 -4.14 28.05
CA ASP A 328 -21.09 -3.09 29.05
C ASP A 328 -19.68 -3.11 29.63
N SER A 329 -19.19 -4.29 29.97
CA SER A 329 -17.83 -4.45 30.48
C SER A 329 -16.83 -4.00 29.44
N PHE A 330 -17.06 -4.33 28.17
CA PHE A 330 -16.20 -3.89 27.07
C PHE A 330 -16.25 -2.38 26.87
N LEU A 331 -17.43 -1.75 26.86
CA LEU A 331 -17.57 -0.29 26.74
C LEU A 331 -16.91 0.45 27.94
N SER A 332 -17.07 -0.06 29.15
CA SER A 332 -16.41 0.47 30.33
C SER A 332 -14.89 0.34 30.27
N PHE A 333 -14.39 -0.78 29.77
CA PHE A 333 -12.99 -1.02 29.49
C PHE A 333 -12.44 -0.04 28.45
N LEU A 334 -13.11 0.12 27.30
CA LEU A 334 -12.72 1.06 26.25
C LEU A 334 -12.69 2.50 26.75
N ARG A 335 -13.66 2.89 27.60
CA ARG A 335 -13.69 4.24 28.18
C ARG A 335 -12.47 4.50 29.05
N ARG A 336 -12.12 3.56 29.93
CA ARG A 336 -10.92 3.67 30.77
C ARG A 336 -9.64 3.77 29.93
N PHE A 337 -9.52 2.92 28.92
CA PHE A 337 -8.36 2.92 28.02
C PHE A 337 -8.27 4.21 27.20
N LEU A 338 -9.40 4.71 26.68
CA LEU A 338 -9.47 5.98 25.94
C LEU A 338 -9.01 7.17 26.82
N GLU A 339 -9.50 7.24 28.07
CA GLU A 339 -9.10 8.32 29.00
C GLU A 339 -7.62 8.20 29.39
N TYR A 340 -7.11 6.98 29.52
CA TYR A 340 -5.68 6.77 29.75
C TYR A 340 -4.84 7.31 28.57
N VAL A 341 -5.19 6.97 27.32
CA VAL A 341 -4.45 7.46 26.14
C VAL A 341 -4.55 8.98 26.02
N LYS A 342 -5.71 9.59 26.32
CA LYS A 342 -5.86 11.06 26.40
C LYS A 342 -4.94 11.68 27.44
N LEU A 343 -4.81 11.04 28.61
CA LEU A 343 -3.93 11.51 29.68
C LEU A 343 -2.47 11.46 29.21
N ARG A 344 -2.07 10.40 28.50
CA ARG A 344 -0.70 10.25 27.98
C ARG A 344 -0.34 11.30 26.93
N LEU A 345 -1.29 11.85 26.19
CA LEU A 345 -1.06 12.94 25.23
C LEU A 345 -0.88 14.33 25.88
N ARG A 346 -1.06 14.45 27.21
CA ARG A 346 -0.83 15.72 27.93
C ARG A 346 0.64 15.86 28.31
N ILE A 347 1.48 16.09 27.31
CA ILE A 347 2.93 16.21 27.47
C ILE A 347 3.44 17.57 26.99
N ALA A 348 4.55 18.04 27.58
CA ALA A 348 5.26 19.24 27.14
C ALA A 348 6.53 18.93 26.35
N HIS A 349 7.04 17.71 26.46
CA HIS A 349 8.29 17.26 25.82
C HIS A 349 8.06 15.93 25.11
N VAL A 350 8.91 15.63 24.13
CA VAL A 350 8.89 14.33 23.44
C VAL A 350 9.22 13.22 24.43
N VAL A 351 8.39 12.18 24.43
CA VAL A 351 8.56 10.99 25.29
C VAL A 351 8.73 9.76 24.41
N HIS A 352 9.79 8.99 24.69
CA HIS A 352 10.03 7.69 24.07
C HIS A 352 9.88 6.60 25.13
N GLU A 353 9.13 5.55 24.79
CA GLU A 353 8.95 4.43 25.72
C GLU A 353 8.77 3.10 24.99
N THR A 354 9.03 2.01 25.69
CA THR A 354 8.78 0.67 25.16
C THR A 354 7.33 0.27 25.37
N PRO A 355 6.77 -0.64 24.52
CA PRO A 355 5.43 -1.19 24.74
C PRO A 355 5.23 -1.79 26.13
N VAL A 356 6.26 -2.43 26.68
CA VAL A 356 6.22 -3.02 28.02
C VAL A 356 6.05 -1.95 29.10
N ALA A 357 6.77 -0.83 29.00
CA ALA A 357 6.65 0.29 29.93
C ALA A 357 5.25 0.92 29.86
N PHE A 358 4.74 1.15 28.65
CA PHE A 358 3.38 1.66 28.43
C PHE A 358 2.31 0.75 29.04
N LEU A 359 2.42 -0.56 28.84
CA LEU A 359 1.46 -1.54 29.38
C LEU A 359 1.49 -1.61 30.90
N ARG A 360 2.67 -1.50 31.50
CA ARG A 360 2.83 -1.45 32.96
C ARG A 360 2.16 -0.20 33.54
N ASP A 361 2.47 0.97 33.00
CA ASP A 361 1.84 2.24 33.39
C ASP A 361 0.31 2.22 33.22
N CYS A 362 -0.18 1.59 32.14
CA CYS A 362 -1.60 1.39 31.89
C CYS A 362 -2.26 0.52 32.95
N LEU A 363 -1.60 -0.57 33.37
CA LEU A 363 -2.09 -1.45 34.44
C LEU A 363 -2.14 -0.71 35.77
N GLU A 364 -1.08 0.03 36.12
CA GLU A 364 -0.98 0.77 37.40
C GLU A 364 -2.01 1.90 37.51
N LYS A 365 -2.24 2.67 36.42
CA LYS A 365 -3.11 3.86 36.47
C LYS A 365 -4.60 3.57 36.26
N VAL A 366 -4.94 2.61 35.39
CA VAL A 366 -6.35 2.37 34.98
C VAL A 366 -6.79 0.92 35.15
N CYS A 367 -5.96 0.07 35.73
CA CYS A 367 -6.24 -1.36 35.95
C CYS A 367 -6.66 -2.08 34.68
N VAL A 368 -5.96 -1.78 33.56
CA VAL A 368 -6.15 -2.42 32.27
C VAL A 368 -4.99 -3.36 32.00
N ASP A 369 -5.28 -4.65 31.98
CA ASP A 369 -4.29 -5.70 31.77
C ASP A 369 -4.01 -5.90 30.26
N ARG A 370 -2.86 -6.53 29.96
CA ARG A 370 -2.40 -6.82 28.61
C ARG A 370 -3.35 -7.72 27.83
N LYS A 371 -3.83 -8.81 28.45
CA LYS A 371 -4.66 -9.82 27.77
C LYS A 371 -5.97 -9.26 27.21
N PRO A 372 -6.77 -8.47 27.93
CA PRO A 372 -7.93 -7.78 27.36
C PRO A 372 -7.61 -6.88 26.16
N LEU A 373 -6.47 -6.17 26.18
CA LEU A 373 -6.06 -5.30 25.09
C LEU A 373 -5.81 -6.08 23.78
N GLN A 374 -5.29 -7.30 23.85
CA GLN A 374 -5.05 -8.15 22.67
C GLN A 374 -6.32 -8.44 21.87
N PHE A 375 -7.46 -8.55 22.55
CA PHE A 375 -8.74 -8.87 21.93
C PHE A 375 -9.61 -7.67 21.57
N CYS A 376 -9.13 -6.43 21.77
CA CYS A 376 -9.92 -5.22 21.58
C CYS A 376 -10.49 -5.08 20.17
N ALA A 377 -9.66 -5.26 19.15
CA ALA A 377 -10.07 -5.07 17.77
C ALA A 377 -11.13 -6.11 17.35
N GLU A 378 -10.92 -7.37 17.70
CA GLU A 378 -11.85 -8.46 17.39
C GLU A 378 -13.16 -8.30 18.16
N ARG A 379 -13.08 -7.89 19.42
CA ARG A 379 -14.27 -7.64 20.23
C ARG A 379 -15.13 -6.51 19.69
N LEU A 380 -14.50 -5.39 19.29
CA LEU A 380 -15.22 -4.28 18.66
C LEU A 380 -15.91 -4.74 17.37
N ARG A 381 -15.20 -5.47 16.53
CA ARG A 381 -15.75 -6.00 15.27
C ARG A 381 -16.96 -6.89 15.52
N SER A 382 -16.85 -7.85 16.45
CA SER A 382 -17.97 -8.73 16.83
C SER A 382 -19.17 -7.93 17.30
N LEU A 383 -18.97 -6.91 18.14
CA LEU A 383 -20.05 -6.06 18.65
C LEU A 383 -20.73 -5.25 17.54
N LEU A 384 -19.95 -4.60 16.66
CA LEU A 384 -20.50 -3.84 15.53
C LEU A 384 -21.30 -4.72 14.58
N HIS A 385 -20.82 -5.94 14.32
CA HIS A 385 -21.53 -6.93 13.50
C HIS A 385 -22.84 -7.37 14.15
N THR A 386 -22.83 -7.68 15.45
CA THR A 386 -24.02 -8.13 16.20
C THR A 386 -25.09 -7.04 16.27
N LEU A 387 -24.67 -5.79 16.42
CA LEU A 387 -25.58 -4.63 16.41
C LEU A 387 -26.06 -4.27 14.99
N GLU A 388 -25.59 -4.96 13.95
CA GLU A 388 -25.92 -4.69 12.54
C GLU A 388 -25.67 -3.23 12.14
N LEU A 389 -24.57 -2.65 12.64
CA LEU A 389 -24.18 -1.28 12.31
C LEU A 389 -23.47 -1.27 10.96
N ALA A 390 -24.12 -0.69 9.96
CA ALA A 390 -23.58 -0.62 8.60
C ALA A 390 -22.65 0.60 8.40
N ASP A 391 -22.72 1.61 9.28
CA ASP A 391 -22.01 2.87 9.12
C ASP A 391 -20.67 2.90 9.86
N TYR A 392 -19.71 2.15 9.33
CA TYR A 392 -18.37 2.03 9.92
C TYR A 392 -17.55 3.32 9.92
N ALA A 393 -17.88 4.30 9.06
CA ALA A 393 -17.19 5.58 9.05
C ALA A 393 -17.27 6.27 10.42
N ASN A 394 -18.43 6.17 11.10
CA ASN A 394 -18.64 6.73 12.44
C ASN A 394 -17.79 6.04 13.52
N PHE A 395 -17.31 4.83 13.28
CA PHE A 395 -16.53 4.03 14.22
C PHE A 395 -15.05 3.89 13.83
N SER A 396 -14.62 4.55 12.73
CA SER A 396 -13.25 4.44 12.22
C SER A 396 -12.18 4.83 13.24
N SER A 397 -12.40 5.92 13.99
CA SER A 397 -11.48 6.35 15.05
C SER A 397 -11.44 5.37 16.23
N LEU A 398 -12.59 4.80 16.60
CA LEU A 398 -12.66 3.78 17.65
C LEU A 398 -11.97 2.47 17.21
N THR A 399 -12.13 2.10 15.95
CA THR A 399 -11.40 0.98 15.34
C THR A 399 -9.89 1.20 15.36
N LEU A 400 -9.44 2.43 15.08
CA LEU A 400 -8.03 2.80 15.16
C LEU A 400 -7.48 2.62 16.60
N LEU A 401 -8.22 3.07 17.61
CA LEU A 401 -7.85 2.92 19.02
C LEU A 401 -7.80 1.43 19.43
N CYS A 402 -8.77 0.63 19.01
CA CYS A 402 -8.80 -0.81 19.30
C CYS A 402 -7.66 -1.55 18.58
N ASN A 403 -7.33 -1.17 17.35
CA ASN A 403 -6.19 -1.72 16.62
C ASN A 403 -4.87 -1.38 17.33
N PHE A 404 -4.71 -0.14 17.79
CA PHE A 404 -3.56 0.26 18.60
C PHE A 404 -3.47 -0.57 19.87
N ALA A 405 -4.57 -0.74 20.60
CA ALA A 405 -4.61 -1.57 21.82
C ALA A 405 -4.13 -3.00 21.53
N THR A 406 -4.62 -3.59 20.45
CA THR A 406 -4.23 -4.95 20.03
C THR A 406 -2.76 -5.02 19.62
N LEU A 407 -2.25 -4.05 18.85
CA LEU A 407 -0.86 -4.02 18.39
C LEU A 407 0.11 -3.85 19.57
N VAL A 408 -0.10 -2.86 20.45
CA VAL A 408 0.80 -2.56 21.57
C VAL A 408 0.87 -3.70 22.59
N SER A 409 -0.22 -4.45 22.74
CA SER A 409 -0.29 -5.60 23.63
C SER A 409 0.25 -6.90 23.02
N THR A 410 0.20 -7.03 21.70
CA THR A 410 0.69 -8.20 20.96
C THR A 410 2.21 -8.11 20.75
N TYR A 411 2.67 -6.99 20.23
CA TYR A 411 4.07 -6.78 19.84
C TYR A 411 4.82 -5.99 20.89
N THR A 412 5.53 -6.68 21.76
CA THR A 412 6.32 -6.07 22.84
C THR A 412 7.78 -5.82 22.50
N ARG A 413 8.27 -6.39 21.38
CA ARG A 413 9.64 -6.21 20.86
C ARG A 413 9.58 -5.69 19.42
N GLY A 414 10.60 -4.96 19.02
CA GLY A 414 10.66 -4.38 17.67
C GLY A 414 9.75 -3.17 17.46
N PHE A 415 9.24 -2.56 18.54
CA PHE A 415 8.39 -1.36 18.50
C PHE A 415 8.79 -0.33 19.54
N CYS A 416 8.50 0.93 19.21
CA CYS A 416 8.67 2.06 20.11
C CYS A 416 7.39 2.92 20.11
N LEU A 417 6.99 3.42 21.29
CA LEU A 417 6.01 4.48 21.39
C LEU A 417 6.73 5.82 21.47
N ILE A 418 6.33 6.74 20.61
CA ILE A 418 6.84 8.10 20.57
C ILE A 418 5.64 9.02 20.74
N ILE A 419 5.68 9.86 21.77
CA ILE A 419 4.63 10.85 22.01
C ILE A 419 5.24 12.22 21.83
N GLU A 420 4.69 13.00 20.90
CA GLU A 420 5.17 14.33 20.54
C GLU A 420 4.12 15.38 20.85
N PRO A 421 4.51 16.58 21.35
CA PRO A 421 3.56 17.67 21.63
C PRO A 421 3.06 18.37 20.37
N PHE A 422 3.75 18.19 19.24
CA PHE A 422 3.46 18.82 17.96
C PHE A 422 3.33 17.78 16.86
N ASP A 423 2.39 17.99 15.93
CA ASP A 423 2.27 17.24 14.69
C ASP A 423 3.25 17.83 13.66
N GLU A 424 3.97 17.00 12.92
CA GLU A 424 4.87 17.45 11.83
C GLU A 424 4.17 18.35 10.80
N ARG A 425 2.87 18.15 10.59
CA ARG A 425 2.05 18.95 9.67
C ARG A 425 1.76 20.36 10.16
N THR A 426 1.79 20.56 11.48
CA THR A 426 1.46 21.84 12.13
C THR A 426 2.44 22.09 13.29
N PRO A 427 3.76 22.27 13.01
CA PRO A 427 4.79 22.32 14.04
C PRO A 427 4.69 23.53 14.99
N THR A 428 3.89 24.53 14.64
CA THR A 428 3.65 25.76 15.43
C THR A 428 2.43 25.66 16.34
N ILE A 429 1.58 24.63 16.18
CA ILE A 429 0.35 24.44 16.95
C ILE A 429 0.50 23.23 17.85
N ILE A 430 0.20 23.36 19.13
CA ILE A 430 0.20 22.24 20.08
C ILE A 430 -0.90 21.25 19.67
N ASN A 431 -0.49 20.18 19.02
CA ASN A 431 -1.34 19.10 18.56
C ASN A 431 -0.65 17.76 18.85
N PRO A 432 -0.77 17.24 20.07
CA PRO A 432 -0.02 16.07 20.49
C PRO A 432 -0.41 14.84 19.70
N VAL A 433 0.60 14.06 19.34
CA VAL A 433 0.47 12.82 18.58
C VAL A 433 1.19 11.67 19.29
N LEU A 434 0.62 10.49 19.17
CA LEU A 434 1.22 9.24 19.63
C LEU A 434 1.49 8.35 18.43
N TYR A 435 2.77 8.08 18.20
CA TYR A 435 3.24 7.11 17.23
C TYR A 435 3.53 5.78 17.92
N PHE A 436 2.89 4.73 17.49
CA PHE A 436 3.33 3.38 17.74
C PHE A 436 4.09 2.93 16.50
N HIS A 437 5.40 3.00 16.58
CA HIS A 437 6.30 2.84 15.43
C HIS A 437 6.95 1.47 15.45
N CYS A 438 6.85 0.77 14.31
CA CYS A 438 7.58 -0.46 14.08
C CYS A 438 9.05 -0.12 13.79
N MET A 439 9.99 -0.77 14.47
CA MET A 439 11.44 -0.59 14.33
C MET A 439 12.10 -1.79 13.62
N ASP A 440 11.32 -2.82 13.29
CA ASP A 440 11.80 -4.07 12.73
C ASP A 440 11.03 -4.42 11.46
N ALA A 441 11.62 -4.10 10.31
CA ALA A 441 11.03 -4.35 9.00
C ALA A 441 10.87 -5.86 8.68
N SER A 442 11.53 -6.74 9.42
CA SER A 442 11.43 -8.18 9.21
C SER A 442 10.08 -8.76 9.64
N LEU A 443 9.39 -8.12 10.59
CA LEU A 443 8.16 -8.65 11.16
C LEU A 443 7.03 -8.90 10.15
N PRO A 444 6.68 -7.95 9.26
CA PRO A 444 5.61 -8.18 8.28
C PRO A 444 6.05 -9.04 7.09
N ILE A 445 7.33 -9.09 6.74
CA ILE A 445 7.80 -9.85 5.57
C ILE A 445 8.17 -11.29 5.91
N ARG A 446 8.53 -11.61 7.15
CA ARG A 446 8.91 -12.96 7.60
C ARG A 446 7.85 -14.03 7.29
N PRO A 447 6.53 -13.80 7.49
CA PRO A 447 5.50 -14.76 7.08
C PRO A 447 5.48 -15.03 5.58
N ILE A 448 5.84 -14.05 4.75
CA ILE A 448 5.90 -14.17 3.29
C ILE A 448 7.10 -15.02 2.88
N MET A 449 8.29 -14.73 3.45
CA MET A 449 9.50 -15.49 3.21
C MET A 449 9.35 -16.96 3.62
N SER A 450 8.69 -17.23 4.75
CA SER A 450 8.47 -18.61 5.22
C SER A 450 7.39 -19.36 4.46
N ARG A 451 6.44 -18.65 3.83
CA ARG A 451 5.30 -19.26 3.15
C ARG A 451 5.59 -19.66 1.71
N PHE A 452 6.22 -18.75 0.94
CA PHE A 452 6.39 -18.92 -0.50
C PHE A 452 7.76 -19.54 -0.84
N THR A 453 7.77 -20.38 -1.86
CA THR A 453 8.99 -21.10 -2.29
C THR A 453 10.04 -20.15 -2.85
N SER A 454 9.64 -19.08 -3.54
CA SER A 454 10.58 -18.12 -4.12
C SER A 454 10.04 -16.70 -3.98
N VAL A 455 10.83 -15.84 -3.35
CA VAL A 455 10.58 -14.41 -3.23
C VAL A 455 11.76 -13.67 -3.85
N ILE A 456 11.47 -12.82 -4.83
CA ILE A 456 12.45 -12.03 -5.56
C ILE A 456 12.29 -10.56 -5.15
N ILE A 457 13.36 -10.00 -4.63
CA ILE A 457 13.47 -8.56 -4.34
C ILE A 457 14.26 -7.94 -5.47
N THR A 458 13.67 -7.03 -6.22
CA THR A 458 14.33 -6.41 -7.37
C THR A 458 14.07 -4.90 -7.45
N SER A 459 15.07 -4.15 -7.87
CA SER A 459 14.97 -2.71 -8.17
C SER A 459 16.15 -2.26 -9.02
N GLY A 460 16.10 -1.00 -9.46
CA GLY A 460 17.22 -0.35 -10.13
C GLY A 460 18.31 0.15 -9.17
N THR A 461 18.03 0.23 -7.87
CA THR A 461 18.87 0.89 -6.86
C THR A 461 18.78 0.17 -5.52
N LEU A 462 19.37 -1.04 -5.42
CA LEU A 462 19.39 -1.83 -4.19
C LEU A 462 20.74 -1.81 -3.47
N SER A 463 21.78 -1.29 -4.10
CA SER A 463 23.10 -1.26 -3.49
C SER A 463 23.16 -0.38 -2.23
N PRO A 464 23.74 -0.84 -1.11
CA PRO A 464 24.47 -2.11 -0.95
C PRO A 464 23.54 -3.31 -0.75
N LEU A 465 23.67 -4.35 -1.59
CA LEU A 465 22.75 -5.51 -1.64
C LEU A 465 22.67 -6.29 -0.33
N GLU A 466 23.75 -6.34 0.43
CA GLU A 466 23.81 -7.06 1.71
C GLU A 466 22.92 -6.47 2.81
N MET A 467 22.45 -5.24 2.62
CA MET A 467 21.61 -4.53 3.58
C MET A 467 20.23 -5.22 3.69
N TYR A 468 19.61 -5.56 2.55
CA TYR A 468 18.24 -6.10 2.53
C TYR A 468 18.10 -7.46 3.24
N PRO A 469 18.97 -8.45 3.01
CA PRO A 469 18.93 -9.70 3.77
C PRO A 469 19.04 -9.51 5.28
N ARG A 470 19.84 -8.54 5.72
CA ARG A 470 20.02 -8.23 7.16
C ARG A 470 18.81 -7.51 7.76
N ILE A 471 18.28 -6.48 7.08
CA ILE A 471 17.13 -5.70 7.57
C ILE A 471 15.84 -6.53 7.56
N LEU A 472 15.66 -7.38 6.53
CA LEU A 472 14.47 -8.19 6.35
C LEU A 472 14.58 -9.60 6.96
N ASP A 473 15.72 -9.93 7.55
CA ASP A 473 16.01 -11.20 8.25
C ASP A 473 15.71 -12.45 7.40
N PHE A 474 16.37 -12.55 6.22
CA PHE A 474 16.28 -13.72 5.36
C PHE A 474 17.61 -14.07 4.69
N HIS A 475 17.72 -15.30 4.18
CA HIS A 475 18.92 -15.80 3.50
C HIS A 475 18.62 -15.98 2.00
N PRO A 476 19.12 -15.08 1.13
CA PRO A 476 18.96 -15.25 -0.32
C PRO A 476 19.89 -16.37 -0.83
N VAL A 477 19.39 -17.17 -1.76
CA VAL A 477 20.21 -18.16 -2.50
C VAL A 477 21.00 -17.50 -3.62
N ASN A 478 20.57 -16.31 -4.03
CA ASN A 478 21.21 -15.54 -5.09
C ASN A 478 21.14 -14.04 -4.80
N THR A 479 22.27 -13.36 -4.95
CA THR A 479 22.40 -11.90 -4.76
C THR A 479 23.31 -11.37 -5.84
N VAL A 480 22.74 -10.65 -6.82
CA VAL A 480 23.46 -10.19 -8.00
C VAL A 480 23.11 -8.74 -8.32
N SER A 481 24.13 -7.95 -8.65
CA SER A 481 24.00 -6.61 -9.22
C SER A 481 24.50 -6.61 -10.65
N PHE A 482 23.69 -6.11 -11.56
CA PHE A 482 24.04 -5.96 -12.97
C PHE A 482 24.44 -4.52 -13.25
N THR A 483 25.50 -4.33 -14.02
CA THR A 483 25.94 -3.04 -14.50
C THR A 483 25.55 -2.87 -15.95
N MET A 484 25.31 -1.63 -16.36
CA MET A 484 24.99 -1.29 -17.74
C MET A 484 26.22 -1.45 -18.62
N THR A 485 26.16 -2.33 -19.63
CA THR A 485 27.30 -2.58 -20.54
C THR A 485 27.39 -1.53 -21.66
N LEU A 486 26.28 -0.86 -21.99
CA LEU A 486 26.25 0.20 -22.97
C LEU A 486 26.78 1.50 -22.36
N ALA A 487 28.01 1.86 -22.70
CA ALA A 487 28.55 3.18 -22.40
C ALA A 487 27.75 4.26 -23.16
N ARG A 488 26.94 5.03 -22.45
CA ARG A 488 26.22 6.17 -23.02
C ARG A 488 26.86 7.46 -22.51
N ASN A 489 27.42 8.28 -23.40
CA ASN A 489 27.81 9.65 -23.10
C ASN A 489 26.57 10.57 -23.01
N CYS A 490 25.60 10.19 -22.18
CA CYS A 490 24.33 10.87 -22.03
C CYS A 490 24.19 11.60 -20.69
N VAL A 491 25.22 11.56 -19.82
CA VAL A 491 25.19 12.18 -18.50
C VAL A 491 26.37 13.12 -18.36
N LEU A 492 26.09 14.39 -18.07
CA LEU A 492 27.08 15.40 -17.68
C LEU A 492 26.85 15.74 -16.20
N PRO A 493 27.58 15.11 -15.26
CA PRO A 493 27.48 15.45 -13.84
C PRO A 493 28.13 16.80 -13.56
N MET A 494 27.38 17.72 -12.94
CA MET A 494 27.87 19.02 -12.50
C MET A 494 27.63 19.19 -11.00
N ILE A 495 28.65 19.62 -10.28
CA ILE A 495 28.54 19.94 -8.85
C ILE A 495 28.74 21.44 -8.70
N VAL A 496 27.66 22.14 -8.31
CA VAL A 496 27.70 23.60 -8.06
C VAL A 496 27.80 23.81 -6.55
N SER A 497 28.99 24.19 -6.09
CA SER A 497 29.28 24.36 -4.65
C SER A 497 29.09 25.77 -4.14
N LYS A 498 29.09 26.78 -5.03
CA LYS A 498 28.96 28.21 -4.70
C LYS A 498 28.10 28.93 -5.72
N GLY A 499 27.38 29.94 -5.27
CA GLY A 499 26.70 30.91 -6.13
C GLY A 499 27.65 31.92 -6.76
N ASN A 500 27.14 32.81 -7.62
CA ASN A 500 27.92 33.90 -8.24
C ASN A 500 28.46 34.92 -7.20
N ASP A 501 27.80 35.02 -6.05
CA ASP A 501 28.19 35.84 -4.91
C ASP A 501 29.19 35.13 -3.96
N GLN A 502 29.72 33.97 -4.36
CA GLN A 502 30.63 33.11 -3.58
C GLN A 502 30.00 32.49 -2.30
N VAL A 503 28.72 32.68 -2.06
CA VAL A 503 28.00 32.01 -0.94
C VAL A 503 27.91 30.51 -1.23
N PRO A 504 28.25 29.65 -0.25
CA PRO A 504 28.14 28.21 -0.42
C PRO A 504 26.69 27.79 -0.67
N MET A 505 26.47 26.97 -1.68
CA MET A 505 25.19 26.37 -1.99
C MET A 505 25.06 25.03 -1.22
N THR A 506 24.13 24.97 -0.29
CA THR A 506 23.96 23.81 0.59
C THR A 506 22.49 23.58 0.94
N THR A 507 22.10 22.32 1.10
CA THR A 507 20.78 21.90 1.58
C THR A 507 20.79 21.44 3.04
N LYS A 508 21.89 21.69 3.78
CA LYS A 508 21.96 21.40 5.22
C LYS A 508 20.84 22.12 5.96
N PHE A 509 20.25 21.44 6.92
CA PHE A 509 19.07 21.94 7.65
C PHE A 509 19.26 23.34 8.25
N GLU A 510 20.43 23.61 8.82
CA GLU A 510 20.76 24.86 9.48
C GLU A 510 20.86 26.07 8.54
N SER A 511 21.30 25.86 7.30
CA SER A 511 21.59 26.93 6.33
C SER A 511 20.69 26.94 5.10
N ARG A 512 19.85 25.93 4.91
CA ARG A 512 18.98 25.82 3.73
C ARG A 512 17.89 26.91 3.64
N GLN A 513 17.56 27.56 4.77
CA GLN A 513 16.58 28.66 4.82
C GLN A 513 17.22 30.03 4.65
N ASP A 514 18.54 30.11 4.49
CA ASP A 514 19.23 31.38 4.21
C ASP A 514 18.74 31.93 2.86
N VAL A 515 18.30 33.19 2.87
CA VAL A 515 17.78 33.90 1.70
C VAL A 515 18.82 33.97 0.57
N ALA A 516 20.12 34.11 0.89
CA ALA A 516 21.18 34.11 -0.10
C ALA A 516 21.34 32.75 -0.78
N VAL A 517 21.24 31.67 -0.02
CA VAL A 517 21.30 30.29 -0.56
C VAL A 517 20.10 30.03 -1.46
N ILE A 518 18.88 30.35 -1.00
CA ILE A 518 17.64 30.19 -1.77
C ILE A 518 17.73 31.01 -3.08
N ARG A 519 18.14 32.25 -3.00
CA ARG A 519 18.35 33.13 -4.18
C ARG A 519 19.33 32.53 -5.19
N ASN A 520 20.45 31.99 -4.71
CA ASN A 520 21.45 31.37 -5.58
C ASN A 520 20.93 30.14 -6.31
N TYR A 521 20.14 29.29 -5.66
CA TYR A 521 19.45 28.19 -6.35
C TYR A 521 18.47 28.70 -7.41
N GLY A 522 17.75 29.79 -7.14
CA GLY A 522 16.84 30.40 -8.10
C GLY A 522 17.57 30.97 -9.32
N HIS A 523 18.66 31.69 -9.12
CA HIS A 523 19.47 32.22 -10.21
C HIS A 523 20.12 31.10 -11.05
N LEU A 524 20.60 30.03 -10.41
CA LEU A 524 21.08 28.84 -11.12
C LEU A 524 20.01 28.24 -12.02
N LEU A 525 18.80 28.07 -11.49
CA LEU A 525 17.67 27.53 -12.25
C LEU A 525 17.27 28.47 -13.40
N ALA A 526 17.27 29.79 -13.19
CA ALA A 526 17.00 30.78 -14.24
C ALA A 526 18.04 30.70 -15.36
N GLN A 527 19.33 30.58 -15.03
CA GLN A 527 20.40 30.41 -16.01
C GLN A 527 20.26 29.09 -16.78
N LEU A 528 20.00 27.97 -16.07
CA LEU A 528 19.78 26.68 -16.72
C LEU A 528 18.54 26.70 -17.62
N SER A 529 17.49 27.43 -17.25
CA SER A 529 16.26 27.53 -18.06
C SER A 529 16.52 28.20 -19.42
N ALA A 530 17.51 29.05 -19.50
CA ALA A 530 17.91 29.73 -20.76
C ALA A 530 18.82 28.86 -21.65
N VAL A 531 19.62 27.96 -21.07
CA VAL A 531 20.64 27.19 -21.79
C VAL A 531 20.17 25.79 -22.16
N VAL A 532 19.43 25.13 -21.29
CA VAL A 532 18.93 23.76 -21.53
C VAL A 532 17.80 23.80 -22.55
N PRO A 533 17.89 23.12 -23.71
CA PRO A 533 16.86 23.19 -24.74
C PRO A 533 15.59 22.45 -24.33
N ASP A 534 15.72 21.31 -23.63
CA ASP A 534 14.62 20.44 -23.23
C ASP A 534 14.07 20.76 -21.83
N GLY A 535 13.21 19.89 -21.29
CA GLY A 535 12.64 20.03 -19.96
C GLY A 535 13.68 19.96 -18.84
N ILE A 536 13.39 20.64 -17.74
CA ILE A 536 14.20 20.62 -16.51
C ILE A 536 13.33 20.11 -15.38
N VAL A 537 13.88 19.22 -14.54
CA VAL A 537 13.24 18.76 -13.30
C VAL A 537 14.13 19.16 -12.12
N ALA A 538 13.57 19.92 -11.19
CA ALA A 538 14.25 20.32 -9.96
C ALA A 538 13.65 19.53 -8.76
N PHE A 539 14.52 18.84 -8.02
CA PHE A 539 14.13 18.05 -6.86
C PHE A 539 14.44 18.78 -5.55
N PHE A 540 13.48 18.76 -4.64
CA PHE A 540 13.58 19.40 -3.33
C PHE A 540 13.56 18.36 -2.19
N PRO A 541 14.17 18.65 -1.03
CA PRO A 541 14.21 17.75 0.11
C PRO A 541 12.83 17.54 0.79
N SER A 542 11.90 18.48 0.72
CA SER A 542 10.56 18.38 1.29
C SER A 542 9.57 19.32 0.61
N TYR A 543 8.26 19.03 0.68
CA TYR A 543 7.21 19.93 0.18
C TYR A 543 7.24 21.28 0.87
N HIS A 544 7.45 21.32 2.17
CA HIS A 544 7.59 22.57 2.93
C HIS A 544 8.75 23.43 2.41
N TYR A 545 9.90 22.80 2.12
CA TYR A 545 11.04 23.51 1.55
C TYR A 545 10.79 23.98 0.12
N LEU A 546 10.11 23.17 -0.70
CA LEU A 546 9.66 23.56 -2.04
C LEU A 546 8.76 24.80 -1.98
N GLU A 547 7.72 24.78 -1.13
CA GLU A 547 6.75 25.88 -0.98
C GLU A 547 7.43 27.16 -0.50
N SER A 548 8.27 27.08 0.55
CA SER A 548 8.98 28.22 1.10
C SER A 548 10.00 28.81 0.11
N THR A 549 10.72 27.96 -0.61
CA THR A 549 11.69 28.37 -1.64
C THR A 549 10.97 29.03 -2.82
N PHE A 550 9.86 28.43 -3.27
CA PHE A 550 9.09 28.98 -4.38
C PHE A 550 8.46 30.34 -4.02
N ALA A 551 7.92 30.50 -2.82
CA ALA A 551 7.42 31.78 -2.32
C ALA A 551 8.53 32.86 -2.32
N SER A 552 9.71 32.51 -1.82
CA SER A 552 10.87 33.40 -1.82
C SER A 552 11.33 33.79 -3.24
N TRP A 553 11.34 32.84 -4.18
CA TRP A 553 11.66 33.12 -5.60
C TRP A 553 10.61 34.00 -6.27
N TYR A 554 9.34 33.86 -5.91
CA TYR A 554 8.25 34.70 -6.40
C TYR A 554 8.43 36.14 -5.92
N GLU A 555 8.68 36.35 -4.62
CA GLU A 555 8.97 37.66 -4.04
C GLU A 555 10.21 38.35 -4.65
N GLN A 556 11.21 37.59 -5.03
CA GLN A 556 12.44 38.09 -5.65
C GLN A 556 12.37 38.21 -7.19
N HIS A 557 11.21 38.02 -7.80
CA HIS A 557 10.99 38.04 -9.26
C HIS A 557 11.85 37.04 -10.07
N ILE A 558 12.35 36.00 -9.42
CA ILE A 558 13.13 34.94 -10.08
C ILE A 558 12.19 34.01 -10.88
N VAL A 559 10.99 33.75 -10.36
CA VAL A 559 9.98 32.95 -11.06
C VAL A 559 9.64 33.55 -12.42
N GLU A 560 9.52 34.88 -12.51
CA GLU A 560 9.26 35.59 -13.78
C GLU A 560 10.42 35.41 -14.77
N GLN A 561 11.67 35.39 -14.28
CA GLN A 561 12.83 35.16 -15.13
C GLN A 561 12.84 33.76 -15.72
N ILE A 562 12.46 32.74 -14.91
CA ILE A 562 12.33 31.35 -15.38
C ILE A 562 11.20 31.24 -16.40
N GLN A 563 10.06 31.89 -16.13
CA GLN A 563 8.86 31.84 -16.99
C GLN A 563 9.05 32.52 -18.35
N ARG A 564 10.02 33.42 -18.49
CA ARG A 564 10.41 33.98 -19.81
C ARG A 564 10.97 32.90 -20.74
N ASN A 565 11.61 31.88 -20.19
CA ASN A 565 12.26 30.82 -20.96
C ASN A 565 11.42 29.55 -21.03
N LYS A 566 10.76 29.18 -19.93
CA LYS A 566 10.09 27.88 -19.79
C LYS A 566 8.80 28.00 -18.96
N LEU A 567 7.79 27.17 -19.28
CA LEU A 567 6.62 27.00 -18.45
C LEU A 567 7.00 26.26 -17.17
N LEU A 568 6.38 26.64 -16.06
CA LEU A 568 6.67 26.12 -14.74
C LEU A 568 5.48 25.30 -14.22
N PHE A 569 5.77 24.08 -13.77
CA PHE A 569 4.83 23.17 -13.13
C PHE A 569 5.34 22.86 -11.73
N VAL A 570 4.46 22.88 -10.75
CA VAL A 570 4.78 22.58 -9.34
C VAL A 570 3.99 21.34 -8.92
N GLU A 571 4.70 20.36 -8.36
CA GLU A 571 4.09 19.18 -7.76
C GLU A 571 3.43 19.57 -6.43
N THR A 572 2.20 19.10 -6.21
CA THR A 572 1.47 19.28 -4.96
C THR A 572 1.35 17.96 -4.20
N GLN A 573 0.90 18.01 -2.94
CA GLN A 573 0.61 16.79 -2.17
C GLN A 573 -0.64 16.06 -2.66
N ASP A 574 -1.44 16.69 -3.52
CA ASP A 574 -2.61 16.09 -4.15
C ASP A 574 -2.20 15.28 -5.39
N ALA A 575 -2.57 13.99 -5.40
CA ALA A 575 -2.22 13.08 -6.49
C ALA A 575 -2.97 13.40 -7.80
N GLU A 576 -4.19 13.96 -7.73
CA GLU A 576 -4.96 14.33 -8.93
C GLU A 576 -4.37 15.59 -9.59
N GLU A 577 -4.03 16.60 -8.80
CA GLU A 577 -3.37 17.82 -9.29
C GLU A 577 -1.99 17.51 -9.88
N THR A 578 -1.19 16.69 -9.19
CA THR A 578 0.12 16.24 -9.68
C THR A 578 0.00 15.46 -10.99
N SER A 579 -1.00 14.59 -11.13
CA SER A 579 -1.27 13.85 -12.37
C SER A 579 -1.64 14.78 -13.53
N LEU A 580 -2.46 15.80 -13.27
CA LEU A 580 -2.82 16.82 -14.25
C LEU A 580 -1.60 17.67 -14.67
N ALA A 581 -0.78 18.08 -13.71
CA ALA A 581 0.45 18.81 -13.96
C ALA A 581 1.44 18.01 -14.83
N LEU A 582 1.62 16.71 -14.52
CA LEU A 582 2.45 15.80 -15.30
C LEU A 582 1.88 15.58 -16.73
N ALA A 583 0.58 15.38 -16.87
CA ALA A 583 -0.05 15.24 -18.18
C ALA A 583 0.10 16.51 -19.04
N ALA A 584 -0.01 17.69 -18.42
CA ALA A 584 0.24 18.97 -19.09
C ALA A 584 1.72 19.13 -19.47
N TYR A 585 2.65 18.77 -18.57
CA TYR A 585 4.08 18.74 -18.83
C TYR A 585 4.45 17.84 -20.01
N HIS A 586 3.91 16.59 -20.07
CA HIS A 586 4.14 15.68 -21.19
C HIS A 586 3.66 16.21 -22.53
N ARG A 587 2.63 17.04 -22.55
CA ARG A 587 2.16 17.70 -23.78
C ARG A 587 3.08 18.84 -24.26
N ILE A 588 3.88 19.40 -23.36
CA ILE A 588 4.62 20.66 -23.59
C ILE A 588 6.13 20.47 -23.25
N ILE A 589 6.65 19.26 -23.33
CA ILE A 589 8.02 18.86 -22.88
C ILE A 589 9.14 19.81 -23.33
N ILE A 590 9.03 20.45 -24.47
CA ILE A 590 10.10 21.27 -25.08
C ILE A 590 10.35 22.61 -24.32
N LEU A 591 9.38 23.09 -23.53
CA LEU A 591 9.42 24.43 -22.92
C LEU A 591 8.99 24.44 -21.44
N ALA A 592 9.33 23.46 -20.64
CA ALA A 592 8.83 23.39 -19.26
C ALA A 592 9.90 23.11 -18.21
N VAL A 593 9.69 23.66 -16.99
CA VAL A 593 10.43 23.33 -15.76
C VAL A 593 9.45 22.70 -14.79
N VAL A 594 9.76 21.52 -14.27
CA VAL A 594 9.00 20.89 -13.20
C VAL A 594 9.74 21.04 -11.88
N LEU A 595 9.08 21.60 -10.88
CA LEU A 595 9.54 21.61 -9.50
C LEU A 595 8.86 20.46 -8.75
N SER A 596 9.65 19.50 -8.32
CA SER A 596 9.17 18.27 -7.68
C SER A 596 9.83 18.05 -6.32
N CYS A 597 9.13 17.44 -5.40
CA CYS A 597 9.63 17.09 -4.08
C CYS A 597 9.85 15.58 -3.96
N SER A 598 11.08 15.15 -3.75
CA SER A 598 11.42 13.74 -3.57
C SER A 598 12.17 13.50 -2.27
N VAL A 599 11.47 13.47 -1.12
CA VAL A 599 12.13 13.09 0.15
C VAL A 599 11.96 11.61 0.46
N TYR A 600 10.96 10.94 -0.09
CA TYR A 600 10.72 9.50 0.10
C TYR A 600 9.96 8.82 -1.04
N ARG A 601 9.75 9.52 -2.14
CA ARG A 601 9.20 8.92 -3.35
C ARG A 601 10.10 9.29 -4.52
N MET A 602 10.99 8.38 -4.84
CA MET A 602 11.56 8.34 -6.17
C MET A 602 10.41 8.00 -7.14
N CYS A 603 9.52 8.98 -7.39
CA CYS A 603 8.72 8.98 -8.59
C CYS A 603 9.68 9.26 -9.74
N ILE A 604 10.47 8.25 -10.11
CA ILE A 604 11.05 8.19 -11.43
C ILE A 604 9.87 7.93 -12.35
N HIS A 605 9.12 8.97 -12.69
CA HIS A 605 8.39 8.93 -13.93
C HIS A 605 9.44 8.99 -15.03
N ARG A 606 9.82 7.80 -15.49
CA ARG A 606 10.57 7.62 -16.71
C ARG A 606 9.85 8.41 -17.79
N VAL A 607 10.48 9.47 -18.25
CA VAL A 607 10.30 9.92 -19.62
C VAL A 607 10.84 8.78 -20.48
N GLU A 608 9.98 8.00 -21.10
CA GLU A 608 10.38 7.03 -22.11
C GLU A 608 10.99 7.80 -23.28
N TYR A 609 12.30 7.85 -23.35
CA TYR A 609 13.06 8.20 -24.55
C TYR A 609 13.01 7.07 -25.61
N SER A 610 11.94 6.32 -25.74
CA SER A 610 11.82 5.25 -26.71
C SER A 610 11.00 5.59 -27.95
N ARG A 611 10.81 6.90 -28.25
CA ARG A 611 10.16 7.33 -29.51
C ARG A 611 10.86 8.44 -30.26
N LEU A 612 12.16 8.55 -30.18
CA LEU A 612 12.95 9.39 -31.09
C LEU A 612 14.32 8.72 -31.36
N VAL A 613 14.33 7.70 -32.17
CA VAL A 613 15.23 7.40 -33.29
C VAL A 613 14.52 6.37 -34.15
#